data_0252013b8eb7308964aafabaa5f96a32
#
_entry.id   0252013b8eb7308964aafabaa5f96a32
#
_cell.length_a   1.000
_cell.length_b   1.000
_cell.length_c   1.000
_cell.angle_alpha   90.00
_cell.angle_beta   90.00
_cell.angle_gamma   90.00
#
_symmetry.space_group_name_H-M   'P 1'
#
loop_
_entity.id
_entity.type
_entity.pdbx_description
1 polymer ?
#
loop_
_entity_poly.entity_id
_entity_poly.type
_entity_poly.pdbx_seq_one_letter_code
_entity_poly.pdbx_strand_id
1 'polypeptide(L)'
;AEKVLTPTAYFNSVGKKTSNPMPINIYHWRENSIVHILENRQYTGCTVNGKSTTVSYKVHKKIEKLQEDYQIIPNTQEAIISENTWLRVQELRKNKRRNTATGRRSLFSGLVYCADCGSKLHFCASKSLKKNQEFWRCSSYKDGRGTCTIHFIRDVVLEAIVKEAISELADFVRCYNSAFLYLISEKKGAESINREKSLRAKTESAKQRISDLDKLFSRIYEDNILGKLSDERYSRMANEYEAEQKRLISEVEENEKVLIELQKQTVDMKMLYQGLMEFTEMKQLTPTVVNKLIERIEIHNNEKKHSHNNVKVDIYFTAAGLFDIPTEQQLIDTTERVKQKKAEKSA
;
A
#
# COMPACT_ATOMS: atom_id res chain seq x y z
N ALA A 1 25.44 -7.04 -4.96
CA ALA A 1 24.21 -7.03 -5.73
C ALA A 1 24.13 -8.33 -6.50
N GLU A 2 23.01 -9.06 -6.39
CA GLU A 2 22.76 -10.27 -7.17
C GLU A 2 22.78 -9.94 -8.66
N LYS A 3 23.52 -10.76 -9.43
CA LYS A 3 23.60 -10.60 -10.89
C LYS A 3 22.44 -11.34 -11.53
N VAL A 4 21.29 -10.67 -11.65
CA VAL A 4 20.10 -11.21 -12.31
C VAL A 4 20.12 -10.91 -13.80
N LEU A 5 20.03 -11.94 -14.64
CA LEU A 5 20.00 -11.80 -16.10
C LEU A 5 18.79 -11.00 -16.56
N THR A 6 18.98 -10.12 -17.55
CA THR A 6 17.84 -9.51 -18.25
C THR A 6 17.00 -10.58 -18.96
N PRO A 7 15.69 -10.35 -19.24
CA PRO A 7 14.83 -11.34 -19.90
C PRO A 7 15.42 -11.87 -21.22
N THR A 8 15.95 -10.98 -22.06
CA THR A 8 16.59 -11.37 -23.31
C THR A 8 17.81 -12.26 -23.10
N ALA A 9 18.66 -11.89 -22.13
CA ALA A 9 19.84 -12.70 -21.80
C ALA A 9 19.45 -14.08 -21.22
N TYR A 10 18.41 -14.12 -20.36
CA TYR A 10 17.88 -15.38 -19.82
C TYR A 10 17.32 -16.28 -20.93
N PHE A 11 16.47 -15.77 -21.82
CA PHE A 11 15.92 -16.58 -22.89
C PHE A 11 17.01 -17.14 -23.83
N ASN A 12 18.03 -16.33 -24.14
CA ASN A 12 19.17 -16.83 -24.92
C ASN A 12 19.96 -17.89 -24.17
N SER A 13 20.14 -17.77 -22.85
CA SER A 13 20.87 -18.80 -22.05
C SER A 13 20.15 -20.16 -22.02
N VAL A 14 18.81 -20.16 -22.15
CA VAL A 14 18.00 -21.40 -22.24
C VAL A 14 17.71 -21.81 -23.70
N GLY A 15 18.42 -21.24 -24.68
CA GLY A 15 18.32 -21.61 -26.09
C GLY A 15 17.08 -21.09 -26.83
N LYS A 16 16.30 -20.18 -26.22
CA LYS A 16 15.14 -19.56 -26.86
C LYS A 16 15.55 -18.32 -27.66
N LYS A 17 15.26 -18.33 -28.97
CA LYS A 17 15.50 -17.17 -29.82
C LYS A 17 14.54 -16.03 -29.45
N THR A 18 15.06 -14.82 -29.29
CA THR A 18 14.29 -13.59 -29.08
C THR A 18 14.46 -12.67 -30.26
N SER A 19 13.43 -11.86 -30.56
CA SER A 19 13.50 -10.83 -31.61
C SER A 19 14.43 -9.66 -31.24
N ASN A 20 14.76 -9.53 -29.98
CA ASN A 20 15.64 -8.46 -29.50
C ASN A 20 17.12 -8.89 -29.55
N PRO A 21 18.03 -8.02 -29.98
CA PRO A 21 19.46 -8.31 -29.96
C PRO A 21 19.97 -8.50 -28.52
N MET A 22 21.01 -9.30 -28.38
CA MET A 22 21.63 -9.54 -27.07
C MET A 22 22.16 -8.21 -26.50
N PRO A 23 21.82 -7.88 -25.23
CA PRO A 23 22.30 -6.65 -24.62
C PRO A 23 23.82 -6.74 -24.34
N ILE A 24 24.55 -5.64 -24.52
CA ILE A 24 25.99 -5.53 -24.23
C ILE A 24 26.25 -5.88 -22.76
N ASN A 25 25.42 -5.37 -21.85
CA ASN A 25 25.47 -5.74 -20.45
C ASN A 25 24.23 -6.60 -20.11
N ILE A 26 24.45 -7.88 -19.94
CA ILE A 26 23.41 -8.88 -19.68
C ILE A 26 22.70 -8.72 -18.32
N TYR A 27 23.26 -7.93 -17.41
CA TYR A 27 22.70 -7.65 -16.08
C TYR A 27 22.10 -6.24 -15.97
N HIS A 28 22.17 -5.45 -17.04
CA HIS A 28 21.65 -4.07 -17.01
C HIS A 28 20.17 -4.04 -17.40
N TRP A 29 19.30 -3.99 -16.40
CA TRP A 29 17.86 -3.86 -16.58
C TRP A 29 17.48 -2.43 -16.95
N ARG A 30 16.70 -2.28 -18.01
CA ARG A 30 16.13 -0.98 -18.39
C ARG A 30 15.04 -0.59 -17.40
N GLU A 31 14.95 0.68 -17.05
CA GLU A 31 13.95 1.23 -16.15
C GLU A 31 12.51 0.85 -16.57
N ASN A 32 12.19 0.99 -17.85
CA ASN A 32 10.86 0.62 -18.39
C ASN A 32 10.51 -0.86 -18.16
N SER A 33 11.48 -1.75 -18.28
CA SER A 33 11.22 -3.18 -18.02
C SER A 33 10.85 -3.44 -16.56
N ILE A 34 11.52 -2.76 -15.64
CA ILE A 34 11.21 -2.85 -14.20
C ILE A 34 9.84 -2.24 -13.93
N VAL A 35 9.52 -1.07 -14.53
CA VAL A 35 8.22 -0.43 -14.40
C VAL A 35 7.10 -1.38 -14.85
N HIS A 36 7.23 -1.99 -16.02
CA HIS A 36 6.23 -2.96 -16.52
C HIS A 36 6.05 -4.18 -15.61
N ILE A 37 7.13 -4.71 -15.02
CA ILE A 37 7.03 -5.79 -14.05
C ILE A 37 6.23 -5.35 -12.83
N LEU A 38 6.55 -4.19 -12.26
CA LEU A 38 5.89 -3.67 -11.06
C LEU A 38 4.41 -3.31 -11.31
N GLU A 39 4.04 -2.92 -12.53
CA GLU A 39 2.66 -2.59 -12.92
C GLU A 39 1.82 -3.82 -13.23
N ASN A 40 2.43 -4.94 -13.52
CA ASN A 40 1.72 -6.11 -14.00
C ASN A 40 0.98 -6.84 -12.88
N ARG A 41 -0.33 -6.63 -12.80
CA ARG A 41 -1.21 -7.28 -11.81
C ARG A 41 -1.31 -8.80 -11.99
N GLN A 42 -0.99 -9.34 -13.18
CA GLN A 42 -1.08 -10.79 -13.42
C GLN A 42 -0.20 -11.62 -12.47
N TYR A 43 0.84 -11.03 -11.89
CA TYR A 43 1.66 -11.70 -10.86
C TYR A 43 0.89 -12.03 -9.58
N THR A 44 -0.29 -11.44 -9.37
CA THR A 44 -1.19 -11.77 -8.24
C THR A 44 -2.10 -12.97 -8.50
N GLY A 45 -1.88 -13.70 -9.61
CA GLY A 45 -2.68 -14.88 -9.94
C GLY A 45 -3.94 -14.59 -10.75
N CYS A 46 -4.13 -13.36 -11.25
CA CYS A 46 -5.27 -12.98 -12.07
C CYS A 46 -4.91 -12.87 -13.56
N THR A 47 -5.91 -13.02 -14.42
CA THR A 47 -5.81 -12.65 -15.84
C THR A 47 -6.44 -11.26 -16.06
N VAL A 48 -5.73 -10.40 -16.77
CA VAL A 48 -6.19 -9.03 -17.09
C VAL A 48 -6.40 -8.90 -18.59
N ASN A 49 -7.66 -8.79 -18.99
CA ASN A 49 -8.09 -8.66 -20.38
C ASN A 49 -8.61 -7.24 -20.66
N GLY A 50 -8.76 -6.92 -21.96
CA GLY A 50 -9.38 -5.66 -22.39
C GLY A 50 -8.52 -4.41 -22.17
N LYS A 51 -7.18 -4.54 -22.06
CA LYS A 51 -6.24 -3.40 -21.89
C LYS A 51 -6.28 -2.42 -23.07
N SER A 52 -6.64 -2.89 -24.26
CA SER A 52 -6.73 -2.06 -25.46
C SER A 52 -7.91 -2.48 -26.32
N THR A 53 -8.40 -1.55 -27.13
CA THR A 53 -9.40 -1.78 -28.16
C THR A 53 -8.94 -1.14 -29.46
N THR A 54 -9.61 -1.45 -30.55
CA THR A 54 -9.42 -0.76 -31.83
C THR A 54 -10.57 0.22 -32.06
N VAL A 55 -10.31 1.30 -32.80
CA VAL A 55 -11.34 2.30 -33.15
C VAL A 55 -12.53 1.64 -33.85
N SER A 56 -12.24 0.77 -34.81
CA SER A 56 -13.22 -0.05 -35.53
C SER A 56 -12.53 -1.25 -36.17
N TYR A 57 -13.31 -2.18 -36.72
CA TYR A 57 -12.75 -3.29 -37.46
C TYR A 57 -12.00 -2.83 -38.78
N LYS A 58 -12.33 -1.65 -39.32
CA LYS A 58 -11.64 -1.07 -40.48
C LYS A 58 -10.41 -0.26 -40.10
N VAL A 59 -10.40 0.33 -38.89
CA VAL A 59 -9.31 1.19 -38.42
C VAL A 59 -8.60 0.47 -37.30
N HIS A 60 -7.47 -0.20 -37.61
CA HIS A 60 -6.69 -1.00 -36.66
C HIS A 60 -5.86 -0.18 -35.65
N LYS A 61 -6.14 1.13 -35.53
CA LYS A 61 -5.48 1.96 -34.50
C LYS A 61 -5.87 1.50 -33.13
N LYS A 62 -4.91 1.00 -32.35
CA LYS A 62 -5.10 0.63 -30.95
C LYS A 62 -5.33 1.86 -30.09
N ILE A 63 -6.31 1.79 -29.21
CA ILE A 63 -6.60 2.74 -28.15
C ILE A 63 -6.42 1.99 -26.84
N GLU A 64 -5.59 2.50 -25.92
CA GLU A 64 -5.47 1.98 -24.57
C GLU A 64 -6.69 2.40 -23.78
N LYS A 65 -7.27 1.45 -23.05
CA LYS A 65 -8.39 1.69 -22.13
C LYS A 65 -7.86 2.16 -20.77
N LEU A 66 -8.72 2.80 -20.01
CA LEU A 66 -8.44 3.11 -18.60
C LEU A 66 -8.35 1.81 -17.80
N GLN A 67 -7.56 1.80 -16.73
CA GLN A 67 -7.40 0.62 -15.87
C GLN A 67 -8.72 0.16 -15.23
N GLU A 68 -9.66 1.09 -15.05
CA GLU A 68 -11.02 0.84 -14.54
C GLU A 68 -11.88 -0.01 -15.50
N ASP A 69 -11.57 0.04 -16.80
CA ASP A 69 -12.27 -0.71 -17.85
C ASP A 69 -11.66 -2.11 -18.10
N TYR A 70 -10.63 -2.48 -17.36
CA TYR A 70 -10.00 -3.78 -17.53
C TYR A 70 -10.88 -4.90 -16.95
N GLN A 71 -10.99 -5.99 -17.69
CA GLN A 71 -11.62 -7.21 -17.19
C GLN A 71 -10.60 -8.01 -16.42
N ILE A 72 -10.79 -8.11 -15.11
CA ILE A 72 -9.90 -8.83 -14.21
C ILE A 72 -10.59 -10.10 -13.76
N ILE A 73 -10.02 -11.25 -14.12
CA ILE A 73 -10.51 -12.56 -13.74
C ILE A 73 -9.56 -13.10 -12.66
N PRO A 74 -9.99 -13.20 -11.40
CA PRO A 74 -9.14 -13.66 -10.30
C PRO A 74 -8.90 -15.17 -10.36
N ASN A 75 -7.84 -15.62 -9.70
CA ASN A 75 -7.51 -17.03 -9.49
C ASN A 75 -7.41 -17.89 -10.77
N THR A 76 -6.91 -17.31 -11.85
CA THR A 76 -6.70 -18.03 -13.12
C THR A 76 -5.35 -18.75 -13.20
N GLN A 77 -4.42 -18.39 -12.32
CA GLN A 77 -3.08 -18.99 -12.24
C GLN A 77 -2.54 -18.87 -10.80
N GLU A 78 -1.48 -19.61 -10.50
CA GLU A 78 -0.80 -19.51 -9.21
C GLU A 78 -0.19 -18.12 -9.03
N ALA A 79 -0.44 -17.51 -7.87
CA ALA A 79 0.07 -16.18 -7.55
C ALA A 79 1.56 -16.23 -7.19
N ILE A 80 2.38 -15.43 -7.86
CA ILE A 80 3.80 -15.23 -7.54
C ILE A 80 3.96 -14.31 -6.33
N ILE A 81 3.10 -13.29 -6.24
CA ILE A 81 3.05 -12.34 -5.12
C ILE A 81 1.60 -12.17 -4.65
N SER A 82 1.40 -11.85 -3.37
CA SER A 82 0.07 -11.54 -2.87
C SER A 82 -0.46 -10.22 -3.44
N GLU A 83 -1.78 -10.10 -3.58
CA GLU A 83 -2.42 -8.87 -4.05
C GLU A 83 -2.07 -7.67 -3.15
N ASN A 84 -2.01 -7.89 -1.83
CA ASN A 84 -1.62 -6.86 -0.88
C ASN A 84 -0.20 -6.34 -1.08
N THR A 85 0.74 -7.23 -1.40
CA THR A 85 2.11 -6.83 -1.74
C THR A 85 2.12 -5.98 -3.01
N TRP A 86 1.36 -6.38 -4.02
CA TRP A 86 1.24 -5.62 -5.26
C TRP A 86 0.63 -4.24 -5.02
N LEU A 87 -0.47 -4.14 -4.27
CA LEU A 87 -1.12 -2.88 -3.89
C LEU A 87 -0.15 -1.95 -3.15
N ARG A 88 0.62 -2.48 -2.20
CA ARG A 88 1.63 -1.71 -1.48
C ARG A 88 2.71 -1.16 -2.40
N VAL A 89 3.16 -1.95 -3.37
CA VAL A 89 4.11 -1.51 -4.40
C VAL A 89 3.50 -0.35 -5.22
N GLN A 90 2.22 -0.41 -5.61
CA GLN A 90 1.57 0.69 -6.34
C GLN A 90 1.52 1.97 -5.50
N GLU A 91 1.25 1.89 -4.20
CA GLU A 91 1.27 3.05 -3.30
C GLU A 91 2.66 3.69 -3.21
N LEU A 92 3.69 2.87 -2.99
CA LEU A 92 5.08 3.36 -2.96
C LEU A 92 5.49 4.03 -4.27
N ARG A 93 4.99 3.54 -5.41
CA ARG A 93 5.24 4.11 -6.74
C ARG A 93 4.53 5.44 -6.98
N LYS A 94 3.41 5.74 -6.31
CA LYS A 94 2.75 7.06 -6.36
C LYS A 94 3.66 8.17 -5.83
N ASN A 95 4.62 7.82 -4.98
CA ASN A 95 5.62 8.75 -4.44
C ASN A 95 6.72 9.03 -5.48
N LYS A 96 6.40 9.81 -6.52
CA LYS A 96 7.36 10.20 -7.56
C LYS A 96 8.54 10.95 -6.94
N ARG A 97 9.73 10.38 -7.03
CA ARG A 97 10.98 11.03 -6.62
C ARG A 97 11.47 11.87 -7.80
N ARG A 98 11.55 13.19 -7.59
CA ARG A 98 12.16 14.08 -8.60
C ARG A 98 13.68 13.97 -8.49
N ASN A 99 14.36 13.85 -9.65
CA ASN A 99 15.80 13.97 -9.68
C ASN A 99 16.18 15.43 -9.44
N THR A 100 17.13 15.66 -8.51
CA THR A 100 17.75 16.99 -8.35
C THR A 100 18.72 17.24 -9.51
N ALA A 101 18.99 18.52 -9.80
CA ALA A 101 19.97 18.89 -10.84
C ALA A 101 21.38 18.34 -10.55
N THR A 102 21.68 17.99 -9.31
CA THR A 102 22.94 17.40 -8.86
C THR A 102 22.95 15.86 -8.89
N GLY A 103 21.82 15.20 -9.18
CA GLY A 103 21.65 13.76 -9.03
C GLY A 103 21.61 13.26 -7.57
N ARG A 104 21.83 14.15 -6.59
CA ARG A 104 21.74 13.78 -5.16
C ARG A 104 20.31 13.52 -4.76
N ARG A 105 20.10 12.52 -3.91
CA ARG A 105 18.78 12.12 -3.41
C ARG A 105 18.85 11.96 -1.91
N SER A 106 17.82 12.43 -1.20
CA SER A 106 17.65 12.14 0.22
C SER A 106 16.94 10.79 0.41
N LEU A 107 17.21 10.13 1.54
CA LEU A 107 16.56 8.91 1.99
C LEU A 107 15.04 9.08 2.14
N PHE A 108 14.60 10.30 2.50
CA PHE A 108 13.20 10.63 2.79
C PHE A 108 12.43 11.19 1.59
N SER A 109 13.00 11.13 0.39
CA SER A 109 12.36 11.67 -0.82
C SER A 109 10.99 11.03 -1.06
N GLY A 110 9.94 11.86 -1.08
CA GLY A 110 8.55 11.43 -1.27
C GLY A 110 7.79 11.13 0.02
N LEU A 111 8.45 11.10 1.19
CA LEU A 111 7.85 10.82 2.49
C LEU A 111 7.63 12.07 3.34
N VAL A 112 8.20 13.24 2.98
CA VAL A 112 8.16 14.46 3.80
C VAL A 112 7.05 15.38 3.34
N TYR A 113 6.20 15.79 4.30
CA TYR A 113 5.01 16.61 4.09
C TYR A 113 5.00 17.82 5.02
N CYS A 114 4.26 18.84 4.63
CA CYS A 114 4.01 20.00 5.45
C CYS A 114 2.83 19.72 6.38
N ALA A 115 2.99 19.95 7.68
CA ALA A 115 1.93 19.73 8.66
C ALA A 115 0.75 20.71 8.46
N ASP A 116 1.02 21.94 7.98
CA ASP A 116 -0.01 22.98 7.84
C ASP A 116 -0.87 22.81 6.57
N CYS A 117 -0.22 22.55 5.41
CA CYS A 117 -0.93 22.52 4.13
C CYS A 117 -1.02 21.12 3.49
N GLY A 118 -0.45 20.08 4.11
CA GLY A 118 -0.44 18.71 3.59
C GLY A 118 0.39 18.50 2.31
N SER A 119 0.99 19.54 1.75
CA SER A 119 1.78 19.45 0.52
C SER A 119 3.12 18.79 0.77
N LYS A 120 3.65 18.09 -0.23
CA LYS A 120 5.00 17.49 -0.12
C LYS A 120 6.07 18.57 0.01
N LEU A 121 7.08 18.31 0.84
CA LEU A 121 8.29 19.10 0.85
C LEU A 121 9.23 18.65 -0.28
N HIS A 122 9.91 19.63 -0.86
CA HIS A 122 10.91 19.39 -1.90
C HIS A 122 12.32 19.39 -1.29
N PHE A 123 13.07 18.33 -1.61
CA PHE A 123 14.48 18.28 -1.31
C PHE A 123 15.24 19.25 -2.21
N CYS A 124 15.99 20.16 -1.61
CA CYS A 124 16.77 21.21 -2.27
C CYS A 124 18.26 20.90 -2.14
N ALA A 125 18.86 20.51 -3.24
CA ALA A 125 20.30 20.29 -3.38
C ALA A 125 20.81 21.03 -4.63
N SER A 126 21.93 21.73 -4.51
CA SER A 126 22.59 22.41 -5.63
C SER A 126 24.10 22.13 -5.61
N LYS A 127 24.78 22.45 -6.73
CA LYS A 127 26.24 22.30 -6.81
C LYS A 127 26.98 23.20 -5.81
N SER A 128 26.41 24.34 -5.44
CA SER A 128 26.96 25.29 -4.49
C SER A 128 26.72 24.90 -3.03
N LEU A 129 25.81 23.98 -2.74
CA LEU A 129 25.51 23.55 -1.38
C LEU A 129 26.36 22.34 -0.98
N LYS A 130 26.94 22.40 0.21
CA LYS A 130 27.54 21.23 0.85
C LYS A 130 26.43 20.27 1.31
N LYS A 131 26.75 18.98 1.49
CA LYS A 131 25.80 17.96 1.93
C LYS A 131 25.07 18.34 3.23
N ASN A 132 25.74 18.96 4.18
CA ASN A 132 25.15 19.42 5.44
C ASN A 132 24.31 20.71 5.33
N GLN A 133 24.26 21.33 4.16
CA GLN A 133 23.44 22.51 3.85
C GLN A 133 22.21 22.17 3.01
N GLU A 134 22.08 20.93 2.55
CA GLU A 134 20.92 20.45 1.83
C GLU A 134 19.69 20.47 2.75
N PHE A 135 18.52 20.81 2.20
CA PHE A 135 17.35 21.09 3.02
C PHE A 135 16.04 20.73 2.32
N TRP A 136 14.99 20.67 3.12
CA TRP A 136 13.63 20.50 2.69
C TRP A 136 12.85 21.80 2.77
N ARG A 137 11.98 22.03 1.78
CA ARG A 137 11.12 23.20 1.73
C ARG A 137 9.74 22.85 1.21
N CYS A 138 8.69 23.43 1.82
CA CYS A 138 7.30 23.25 1.40
C CYS A 138 7.11 23.66 -0.07
N SER A 139 6.46 22.79 -0.86
CA SER A 139 6.21 23.05 -2.29
C SER A 139 5.21 24.17 -2.49
N SER A 140 4.16 24.24 -1.68
CA SER A 140 3.13 25.28 -1.76
C SER A 140 3.71 26.68 -1.53
N TYR A 141 4.62 26.82 -0.56
CA TYR A 141 5.35 28.07 -0.33
C TYR A 141 6.31 28.40 -1.48
N LYS A 142 7.01 27.39 -2.01
CA LYS A 142 7.99 27.58 -3.11
C LYS A 142 7.34 28.11 -4.38
N ASP A 143 6.19 27.56 -4.72
CA ASP A 143 5.51 27.84 -5.98
C ASP A 143 4.70 29.17 -5.91
N GLY A 144 4.63 29.81 -4.75
CA GLY A 144 3.94 31.09 -4.55
C GLY A 144 2.42 31.04 -4.76
N ARG A 145 1.85 29.85 -4.88
CA ARG A 145 0.42 29.62 -5.19
C ARG A 145 -0.45 29.40 -3.96
N GLY A 146 0.16 29.26 -2.80
CA GLY A 146 -0.54 28.90 -1.56
C GLY A 146 -0.33 29.93 -0.46
N THR A 147 -1.17 29.85 0.56
CA THR A 147 -1.11 30.64 1.79
C THR A 147 -0.13 30.08 2.83
N CYS A 148 0.60 29.02 2.49
CA CYS A 148 1.51 28.35 3.42
C CYS A 148 2.74 29.20 3.73
N THR A 149 3.20 29.10 4.95
CA THR A 149 4.44 29.75 5.42
C THR A 149 5.67 28.89 5.10
N ILE A 150 6.86 29.42 5.40
CA ILE A 150 8.10 28.69 5.14
C ILE A 150 8.28 27.55 6.15
N HIS A 151 8.23 26.32 5.64
CA HIS A 151 8.62 25.11 6.37
C HIS A 151 9.98 24.67 5.87
N PHE A 152 10.95 24.61 6.77
CA PHE A 152 12.35 24.37 6.45
C PHE A 152 12.97 23.44 7.49
N ILE A 153 13.67 22.42 7.02
CA ILE A 153 14.54 21.59 7.86
C ILE A 153 15.74 21.11 7.04
N ARG A 154 16.91 21.05 7.65
CA ARG A 154 18.10 20.47 7.00
C ARG A 154 17.96 18.95 6.92
N ASP A 155 18.43 18.38 5.81
CA ASP A 155 18.36 16.93 5.60
C ASP A 155 19.11 16.13 6.67
N VAL A 156 20.30 16.60 7.05
CA VAL A 156 21.10 15.97 8.12
C VAL A 156 20.44 16.02 9.50
N VAL A 157 19.66 17.06 9.78
CA VAL A 157 18.90 17.18 11.03
C VAL A 157 17.72 16.23 11.01
N LEU A 158 17.01 16.16 9.89
CA LEU A 158 15.91 15.22 9.70
C LEU A 158 16.41 13.76 9.81
N GLU A 159 17.56 13.46 9.22
CA GLU A 159 18.19 12.13 9.32
C GLU A 159 18.52 11.76 10.77
N ALA A 160 19.05 12.71 11.56
CA ALA A 160 19.34 12.49 12.97
C ALA A 160 18.07 12.21 13.78
N ILE A 161 17.02 13.05 13.62
CA ILE A 161 15.74 12.89 14.33
C ILE A 161 15.10 11.56 13.98
N VAL A 162 15.02 11.20 12.70
CA VAL A 162 14.43 9.94 12.26
C VAL A 162 15.22 8.74 12.77
N LYS A 163 16.54 8.81 12.76
CA LYS A 163 17.40 7.74 13.28
C LYS A 163 17.19 7.53 14.77
N GLU A 164 17.10 8.60 15.54
CA GLU A 164 16.82 8.56 16.98
C GLU A 164 15.46 7.92 17.26
N ALA A 165 14.40 8.40 16.62
CA ALA A 165 13.03 7.86 16.78
C ALA A 165 12.93 6.37 16.40
N ILE A 166 13.61 5.94 15.34
CA ILE A 166 13.68 4.52 14.96
C ILE A 166 14.45 3.71 16.00
N SER A 167 15.56 4.25 16.53
CA SER A 167 16.35 3.57 17.56
C SER A 167 15.55 3.36 18.84
N GLU A 168 14.86 4.39 19.30
CA GLU A 168 13.98 4.33 20.47
C GLU A 168 12.83 3.32 20.27
N LEU A 169 12.19 3.32 19.11
CA LEU A 169 11.15 2.37 18.78
C LEU A 169 11.69 0.93 18.73
N ALA A 170 12.86 0.72 18.14
CA ALA A 170 13.49 -0.60 18.05
C ALA A 170 13.87 -1.14 19.42
N ASP A 171 14.42 -0.31 20.29
CA ASP A 171 14.75 -0.67 21.68
C ASP A 171 13.48 -0.96 22.49
N PHE A 172 12.42 -0.15 22.32
CA PHE A 172 11.12 -0.39 22.93
C PHE A 172 10.53 -1.74 22.51
N VAL A 173 10.50 -2.03 21.22
CA VAL A 173 9.98 -3.31 20.69
C VAL A 173 10.81 -4.49 21.16
N ARG A 174 12.12 -4.34 21.25
CA ARG A 174 13.01 -5.40 21.75
C ARG A 174 12.75 -5.71 23.22
N CYS A 175 12.58 -4.69 24.07
CA CYS A 175 12.38 -4.87 25.50
C CYS A 175 10.94 -5.21 25.86
N TYR A 176 9.95 -4.66 25.16
CA TYR A 176 8.52 -4.70 25.51
C TYR A 176 7.63 -5.16 24.36
N ASN A 177 8.04 -6.19 23.62
CA ASN A 177 7.31 -6.66 22.43
C ASN A 177 5.82 -6.95 22.69
N SER A 178 5.48 -7.61 23.80
CA SER A 178 4.08 -7.93 24.13
C SER A 178 3.24 -6.68 24.42
N ALA A 179 3.82 -5.67 25.07
CA ALA A 179 3.18 -4.38 25.31
C ALA A 179 3.00 -3.59 24.02
N PHE A 180 4.01 -3.58 23.15
CA PHE A 180 3.93 -2.96 21.85
C PHE A 180 2.81 -3.55 20.97
N LEU A 181 2.74 -4.87 20.87
CA LEU A 181 1.67 -5.56 20.14
C LEU A 181 0.29 -5.27 20.72
N TYR A 182 0.18 -5.20 22.05
CA TYR A 182 -1.05 -4.85 22.72
C TYR A 182 -1.49 -3.42 22.38
N LEU A 183 -0.61 -2.43 22.50
CA LEU A 183 -0.91 -1.03 22.22
C LEU A 183 -1.34 -0.80 20.76
N ILE A 184 -0.68 -1.47 19.81
CA ILE A 184 -1.10 -1.40 18.41
C ILE A 184 -2.44 -2.11 18.20
N SER A 185 -2.66 -3.25 18.86
CA SER A 185 -3.95 -3.95 18.77
C SER A 185 -5.09 -3.16 19.41
N GLU A 186 -4.85 -2.41 20.48
CA GLU A 186 -5.85 -1.49 21.04
C GLU A 186 -6.14 -0.31 20.12
N LYS A 187 -5.11 0.32 19.55
CA LYS A 187 -5.30 1.39 18.54
C LYS A 187 -6.10 0.92 17.31
N LYS A 188 -6.00 -0.36 16.95
CA LYS A 188 -6.68 -0.96 15.79
C LYS A 188 -7.90 -1.81 16.15
N GLY A 189 -8.15 -2.02 17.45
CA GLY A 189 -9.26 -2.81 18.01
C GLY A 189 -9.07 -4.32 17.86
N ALA A 190 -9.19 -5.07 18.97
CA ALA A 190 -9.31 -6.54 18.96
C ALA A 190 -10.50 -7.03 18.12
N GLU A 191 -11.44 -6.12 17.83
CA GLU A 191 -12.58 -6.31 16.92
C GLU A 191 -12.16 -6.56 15.46
N SER A 192 -10.97 -6.13 15.02
CA SER A 192 -10.60 -6.22 13.60
C SER A 192 -10.40 -7.66 13.13
N ILE A 193 -9.85 -8.55 13.97
CA ILE A 193 -9.64 -9.97 13.61
C ILE A 193 -10.97 -10.72 13.57
N ASN A 194 -11.84 -10.48 14.55
CA ASN A 194 -13.18 -11.06 14.56
C ASN A 194 -14.05 -10.48 13.44
N ARG A 195 -13.88 -9.20 13.13
CA ARG A 195 -14.53 -8.51 12.02
C ARG A 195 -14.08 -9.07 10.66
N GLU A 196 -12.78 -9.31 10.47
CA GLU A 196 -12.25 -9.94 9.24
C GLU A 196 -12.87 -11.32 9.03
N LYS A 197 -12.87 -12.18 10.06
CA LYS A 197 -13.47 -13.52 9.98
C LYS A 197 -14.97 -13.46 9.69
N SER A 198 -15.70 -12.58 10.36
CA SER A 198 -17.13 -12.37 10.14
C SER A 198 -17.42 -11.85 8.72
N LEU A 199 -16.64 -10.87 8.24
CA LEU A 199 -16.81 -10.32 6.90
C LEU A 199 -16.50 -11.36 5.81
N ARG A 200 -15.47 -12.20 5.99
CA ARG A 200 -15.17 -13.30 5.06
C ARG A 200 -16.34 -14.28 4.97
N ALA A 201 -16.89 -14.70 6.11
CA ALA A 201 -18.03 -15.61 6.15
C ALA A 201 -19.27 -15.00 5.49
N LYS A 202 -19.57 -13.71 5.74
CA LYS A 202 -20.68 -12.98 5.09
C LYS A 202 -20.48 -12.87 3.58
N THR A 203 -19.29 -12.51 3.13
CA THR A 203 -18.97 -12.38 1.70
C THR A 203 -19.13 -13.73 0.98
N GLU A 204 -18.67 -14.82 1.58
CA GLU A 204 -18.77 -16.15 1.01
C GLU A 204 -20.25 -16.60 0.94
N SER A 205 -21.02 -16.38 2.01
CA SER A 205 -22.45 -16.65 2.03
C SER A 205 -23.22 -15.83 0.98
N ALA A 206 -22.89 -14.54 0.81
CA ALA A 206 -23.50 -13.70 -0.20
C ALA A 206 -23.15 -14.18 -1.63
N LYS A 207 -21.90 -14.56 -1.89
CA LYS A 207 -21.49 -15.14 -3.19
C LYS A 207 -22.21 -16.45 -3.49
N GLN A 208 -22.35 -17.32 -2.50
CA GLN A 208 -23.11 -18.54 -2.66
C GLN A 208 -24.59 -18.26 -2.98
N ARG A 209 -25.20 -17.28 -2.27
CA ARG A 209 -26.58 -16.90 -2.53
C ARG A 209 -26.78 -16.30 -3.92
N ILE A 210 -25.83 -15.49 -4.41
CA ILE A 210 -25.86 -14.97 -5.79
C ILE A 210 -25.87 -16.14 -6.80
N SER A 211 -24.99 -17.11 -6.62
CA SER A 211 -24.94 -18.32 -7.48
C SER A 211 -26.24 -19.13 -7.44
N ASP A 212 -26.89 -19.22 -6.27
CA ASP A 212 -28.16 -19.92 -6.13
C ASP A 212 -29.32 -19.14 -6.77
N LEU A 213 -29.31 -17.79 -6.70
CA LEU A 213 -30.25 -16.94 -7.42
C LEU A 213 -30.14 -17.11 -8.93
N ASP A 214 -28.92 -17.21 -9.49
CA ASP A 214 -28.74 -17.48 -10.92
C ASP A 214 -29.37 -18.82 -11.34
N LYS A 215 -29.26 -19.87 -10.53
CA LYS A 215 -29.87 -21.16 -10.78
C LYS A 215 -31.40 -21.07 -10.67
N LEU A 216 -31.89 -20.36 -9.66
CA LEU A 216 -33.34 -20.16 -9.49
C LEU A 216 -33.91 -19.34 -10.64
N PHE A 217 -33.20 -18.31 -11.10
CA PHE A 217 -33.61 -17.50 -12.24
C PHE A 217 -33.74 -18.34 -13.51
N SER A 218 -32.78 -19.19 -13.80
CA SER A 218 -32.80 -20.10 -14.92
C SER A 218 -33.99 -21.04 -14.83
N ARG A 219 -34.31 -21.55 -13.65
CA ARG A 219 -35.43 -22.46 -13.43
C ARG A 219 -36.80 -21.81 -13.59
N ILE A 220 -36.99 -20.61 -13.06
CA ILE A 220 -38.31 -19.88 -13.24
C ILE A 220 -38.50 -19.48 -14.71
N TYR A 221 -37.40 -19.21 -15.44
CA TYR A 221 -37.47 -18.94 -16.87
C TYR A 221 -37.94 -20.17 -17.67
N GLU A 222 -37.37 -21.37 -17.37
CA GLU A 222 -37.78 -22.62 -17.99
C GLU A 222 -39.25 -22.97 -17.68
N ASP A 223 -39.70 -22.82 -16.42
CA ASP A 223 -41.04 -23.08 -15.99
C ASP A 223 -42.06 -22.11 -16.63
N ASN A 224 -41.67 -20.86 -16.90
CA ASN A 224 -42.49 -19.90 -17.63
C ASN A 224 -42.64 -20.32 -19.10
N ILE A 225 -41.55 -20.68 -19.79
CA ILE A 225 -41.61 -21.16 -21.18
C ILE A 225 -42.47 -22.41 -21.31
N LEU A 226 -42.42 -23.33 -20.32
CA LEU A 226 -43.21 -24.56 -20.30
C LEU A 226 -44.71 -24.33 -19.91
N GLY A 227 -45.11 -23.07 -19.66
CA GLY A 227 -46.47 -22.72 -19.28
C GLY A 227 -46.87 -23.13 -17.85
N LYS A 228 -45.92 -23.58 -17.02
CA LYS A 228 -46.12 -23.94 -15.62
C LYS A 228 -46.24 -22.72 -14.71
N LEU A 229 -45.62 -21.60 -15.12
CA LEU A 229 -45.62 -20.32 -14.40
C LEU A 229 -46.20 -19.23 -15.28
N SER A 230 -47.17 -18.44 -14.76
CA SER A 230 -47.75 -17.33 -15.49
C SER A 230 -46.76 -16.16 -15.63
N ASP A 231 -46.91 -15.37 -16.71
CA ASP A 231 -46.03 -14.23 -16.99
C ASP A 231 -46.04 -13.19 -15.86
N GLU A 232 -47.14 -12.97 -15.19
CA GLU A 232 -47.25 -12.06 -14.05
C GLU A 232 -46.41 -12.56 -12.86
N ARG A 233 -46.51 -13.86 -12.56
CA ARG A 233 -45.71 -14.46 -11.48
C ARG A 233 -44.21 -14.48 -11.81
N TYR A 234 -43.91 -14.84 -13.05
CA TYR A 234 -42.53 -14.80 -13.53
C TYR A 234 -41.94 -13.40 -13.39
N SER A 235 -42.60 -12.37 -13.90
CA SER A 235 -42.13 -10.97 -13.82
C SER A 235 -41.88 -10.51 -12.39
N ARG A 236 -42.81 -10.86 -11.47
CA ARG A 236 -42.67 -10.51 -10.06
C ARG A 236 -41.44 -11.20 -9.43
N MET A 237 -41.32 -12.51 -9.60
CA MET A 237 -40.19 -13.29 -9.04
C MET A 237 -38.84 -12.87 -9.65
N ALA A 238 -38.82 -12.62 -10.96
CA ALA A 238 -37.63 -12.14 -11.65
C ALA A 238 -37.17 -10.81 -11.08
N ASN A 239 -38.06 -9.82 -10.91
CA ASN A 239 -37.76 -8.53 -10.31
C ASN A 239 -37.24 -8.66 -8.84
N GLU A 240 -37.85 -9.55 -8.06
CA GLU A 240 -37.41 -9.81 -6.68
C GLU A 240 -35.98 -10.40 -6.65
N TYR A 241 -35.68 -11.38 -7.51
CA TYR A 241 -34.34 -12.00 -7.59
C TYR A 241 -33.30 -11.05 -8.12
N GLU A 242 -33.63 -10.24 -9.12
CA GLU A 242 -32.70 -9.20 -9.62
C GLU A 242 -32.40 -8.14 -8.57
N ALA A 243 -33.39 -7.70 -7.81
CA ALA A 243 -33.25 -6.73 -6.74
C ALA A 243 -32.36 -7.30 -5.59
N GLU A 244 -32.63 -8.57 -5.20
CA GLU A 244 -31.81 -9.26 -4.20
C GLU A 244 -30.37 -9.44 -4.68
N GLN A 245 -30.17 -9.88 -5.91
CA GLN A 245 -28.85 -10.09 -6.50
C GLN A 245 -28.04 -8.78 -6.55
N LYS A 246 -28.66 -7.69 -7.02
CA LYS A 246 -28.02 -6.38 -7.08
C LYS A 246 -27.57 -5.89 -5.69
N ARG A 247 -28.41 -6.10 -4.67
CA ARG A 247 -28.07 -5.75 -3.29
C ARG A 247 -26.89 -6.58 -2.77
N LEU A 248 -26.90 -7.90 -3.02
CA LEU A 248 -25.83 -8.80 -2.59
C LEU A 248 -24.50 -8.50 -3.30
N ILE A 249 -24.54 -8.16 -4.58
CA ILE A 249 -23.34 -7.75 -5.33
C ILE A 249 -22.71 -6.49 -4.69
N SER A 250 -23.52 -5.48 -4.40
CA SER A 250 -23.03 -4.26 -3.73
C SER A 250 -22.46 -4.56 -2.35
N GLU A 251 -23.10 -5.44 -1.56
CA GLU A 251 -22.60 -5.86 -0.26
C GLU A 251 -21.27 -6.61 -0.36
N VAL A 252 -21.10 -7.49 -1.35
CA VAL A 252 -19.85 -8.20 -1.62
C VAL A 252 -18.73 -7.21 -1.95
N GLU A 253 -18.99 -6.24 -2.83
CA GLU A 253 -18.01 -5.22 -3.22
C GLU A 253 -17.55 -4.36 -2.03
N GLU A 254 -18.48 -3.95 -1.17
CA GLU A 254 -18.16 -3.19 0.04
C GLU A 254 -17.35 -4.02 1.04
N ASN A 255 -17.76 -5.26 1.29
CA ASN A 255 -17.06 -6.17 2.18
C ASN A 255 -15.64 -6.49 1.67
N GLU A 256 -15.47 -6.69 0.36
CA GLU A 256 -14.15 -6.94 -0.24
C GLU A 256 -13.22 -5.74 -0.08
N LYS A 257 -13.70 -4.51 -0.25
CA LYS A 257 -12.91 -3.29 0.01
C LYS A 257 -12.41 -3.25 1.46
N VAL A 258 -13.29 -3.55 2.42
CA VAL A 258 -12.91 -3.58 3.84
C VAL A 258 -11.92 -4.71 4.13
N LEU A 259 -12.10 -5.89 3.54
CA LEU A 259 -11.17 -7.02 3.69
C LEU A 259 -9.78 -6.70 3.15
N ILE A 260 -9.69 -6.03 2.01
CA ILE A 260 -8.41 -5.58 1.42
C ILE A 260 -7.69 -4.65 2.39
N GLU A 261 -8.41 -3.69 2.99
CA GLU A 261 -7.81 -2.76 3.94
C GLU A 261 -7.31 -3.46 5.21
N LEU A 262 -8.08 -4.42 5.76
CA LEU A 262 -7.65 -5.22 6.92
C LEU A 262 -6.42 -6.08 6.62
N GLN A 263 -6.34 -6.67 5.43
CA GLN A 263 -5.18 -7.45 5.00
C GLN A 263 -3.94 -6.57 4.80
N LYS A 264 -4.11 -5.38 4.23
CA LYS A 264 -3.03 -4.39 4.10
C LYS A 264 -2.39 -4.10 5.45
N GLN A 265 -3.19 -3.87 6.48
CA GLN A 265 -2.69 -3.63 7.84
C GLN A 265 -1.82 -4.78 8.37
N THR A 266 -2.13 -6.02 8.02
CA THR A 266 -1.32 -7.19 8.41
C THR A 266 0.03 -7.21 7.69
N VAL A 267 0.07 -6.85 6.41
CA VAL A 267 1.31 -6.74 5.63
C VAL A 267 2.19 -5.61 6.17
N ASP A 268 1.58 -4.45 6.45
CA ASP A 268 2.28 -3.29 6.99
C ASP A 268 2.93 -3.60 8.36
N MET A 269 2.26 -4.41 9.21
CA MET A 269 2.81 -4.86 10.48
C MET A 269 4.05 -5.75 10.29
N LYS A 270 3.98 -6.71 9.35
CA LYS A 270 5.15 -7.55 9.03
C LYS A 270 6.31 -6.71 8.50
N MET A 271 6.03 -5.71 7.66
CA MET A 271 7.05 -4.80 7.14
C MET A 271 7.70 -3.97 8.24
N LEU A 272 6.92 -3.45 9.18
CA LEU A 272 7.43 -2.73 10.35
C LEU A 272 8.41 -3.60 11.14
N TYR A 273 8.01 -4.84 11.49
CA TYR A 273 8.87 -5.76 12.22
C TYR A 273 10.16 -6.08 11.47
N GLN A 274 10.06 -6.41 10.19
CA GLN A 274 11.23 -6.70 9.37
C GLN A 274 12.18 -5.50 9.27
N GLY A 275 11.62 -4.30 9.14
CA GLY A 275 12.40 -3.08 9.08
C GLY A 275 13.13 -2.78 10.41
N LEU A 276 12.46 -3.00 11.56
CA LEU A 276 13.06 -2.82 12.88
C LEU A 276 14.19 -3.83 13.13
N MET A 277 14.01 -5.10 12.77
CA MET A 277 15.05 -6.12 12.87
C MET A 277 16.26 -5.78 12.00
N GLU A 278 16.03 -5.42 10.74
CA GLU A 278 17.06 -5.02 9.80
C GLU A 278 17.84 -3.77 10.29
N PHE A 279 17.14 -2.79 10.86
CA PHE A 279 17.78 -1.62 11.46
C PHE A 279 18.62 -1.98 12.68
N THR A 280 18.12 -2.87 13.54
CA THR A 280 18.82 -3.32 14.76
C THR A 280 20.17 -3.99 14.42
N GLU A 281 20.20 -4.78 13.34
CA GLU A 281 21.42 -5.43 12.86
C GLU A 281 22.43 -4.43 12.26
N MET A 282 21.96 -3.55 11.39
CA MET A 282 22.85 -2.67 10.61
C MET A 282 23.13 -1.32 11.27
N LYS A 283 22.25 -0.83 12.17
CA LYS A 283 22.29 0.51 12.80
C LYS A 283 22.43 1.67 11.81
N GLN A 284 22.04 1.46 10.57
CA GLN A 284 22.11 2.43 9.49
C GLN A 284 20.76 2.60 8.80
N LEU A 285 20.44 3.85 8.44
CA LEU A 285 19.28 4.14 7.64
C LEU A 285 19.58 3.84 6.17
N THR A 286 18.94 2.82 5.64
CA THR A 286 18.91 2.52 4.21
C THR A 286 17.56 2.92 3.60
N PRO A 287 17.48 3.18 2.29
CA PRO A 287 16.19 3.44 1.65
C PRO A 287 15.17 2.33 1.88
N THR A 288 15.63 1.08 1.97
CA THR A 288 14.79 -0.09 2.24
C THR A 288 14.19 -0.03 3.64
N VAL A 289 15.03 0.22 4.66
CA VAL A 289 14.60 0.36 6.06
C VAL A 289 13.62 1.52 6.21
N VAL A 290 13.95 2.69 5.68
CA VAL A 290 13.09 3.88 5.73
C VAL A 290 11.70 3.60 5.11
N ASN A 291 11.64 2.99 3.92
CA ASN A 291 10.37 2.68 3.26
C ASN A 291 9.56 1.56 3.95
N LYS A 292 10.21 0.67 4.71
CA LYS A 292 9.52 -0.34 5.53
C LYS A 292 8.95 0.25 6.80
N LEU A 293 9.68 1.18 7.43
CA LEU A 293 9.36 1.71 8.76
C LEU A 293 8.49 2.96 8.72
N ILE A 294 8.66 3.82 7.71
CA ILE A 294 8.06 5.15 7.68
C ILE A 294 7.02 5.23 6.57
N GLU A 295 5.82 5.62 6.96
CA GLU A 295 4.72 5.93 6.05
C GLU A 295 4.79 7.40 5.60
N ARG A 296 4.99 8.31 6.56
CA ARG A 296 4.98 9.76 6.35
C ARG A 296 5.73 10.49 7.45
N ILE A 297 6.34 11.63 7.10
CA ILE A 297 6.97 12.55 8.04
C ILE A 297 6.35 13.93 7.84
N GLU A 298 5.86 14.55 8.89
CA GLU A 298 5.29 15.89 8.86
C GLU A 298 6.20 16.90 9.53
N ILE A 299 6.48 17.98 8.82
CA ILE A 299 7.32 19.07 9.31
C ILE A 299 6.40 20.24 9.68
N HIS A 300 6.43 20.62 10.95
CA HIS A 300 5.71 21.78 11.46
C HIS A 300 6.49 23.07 11.22
N ASN A 301 5.77 24.19 11.27
CA ASN A 301 6.41 25.49 11.24
C ASN A 301 7.03 25.79 12.60
N ASN A 302 8.08 26.61 12.59
CA ASN A 302 8.65 27.10 13.83
C ASN A 302 7.77 28.27 14.36
N GLU A 303 7.53 28.26 15.67
CA GLU A 303 6.76 29.31 16.35
C GLU A 303 7.40 30.72 16.22
N LYS A 304 8.72 30.79 16.12
CA LYS A 304 9.45 32.05 15.95
C LYS A 304 9.74 32.32 14.47
N LYS A 305 9.15 33.38 13.91
CA LYS A 305 9.52 33.88 12.57
C LYS A 305 11.05 34.02 12.46
N HIS A 306 11.59 33.49 11.35
CA HIS A 306 13.03 33.55 11.02
C HIS A 306 13.98 32.71 11.91
N SER A 307 13.47 31.88 12.82
CA SER A 307 14.25 30.88 13.52
C SER A 307 13.98 29.50 12.91
N HIS A 308 15.01 28.70 12.73
CA HIS A 308 14.89 27.31 12.27
C HIS A 308 15.30 26.31 13.38
N ASN A 309 15.29 26.78 14.62
CA ASN A 309 15.58 25.96 15.80
C ASN A 309 14.26 25.38 16.34
N ASN A 310 14.32 24.17 16.89
CA ASN A 310 13.18 23.49 17.51
C ASN A 310 11.99 23.25 16.57
N VAL A 311 12.25 22.80 15.35
CA VAL A 311 11.19 22.39 14.41
C VAL A 311 10.60 21.06 14.90
N LYS A 312 9.30 21.06 15.18
CA LYS A 312 8.59 19.82 15.52
C LYS A 312 8.46 18.95 14.28
N VAL A 313 8.76 17.65 14.43
CA VAL A 313 8.70 16.65 13.38
C VAL A 313 7.85 15.49 13.87
N ASP A 314 6.74 15.22 13.20
CA ASP A 314 5.89 14.08 13.49
C ASP A 314 6.22 12.95 12.51
N ILE A 315 6.55 11.77 13.05
CA ILE A 315 6.94 10.59 12.26
C ILE A 315 5.83 9.55 12.35
N TYR A 316 5.22 9.23 11.22
CA TYR A 316 4.19 8.20 11.13
C TYR A 316 4.84 6.89 10.70
N PHE A 317 4.85 5.93 11.60
CA PHE A 317 5.38 4.60 11.33
C PHE A 317 4.37 3.73 10.59
N THR A 318 4.85 2.92 9.68
CA THR A 318 4.04 1.93 8.98
C THR A 318 3.32 1.05 9.99
N ALA A 319 2.00 0.85 9.82
CA ALA A 319 1.13 0.09 10.69
C ALA A 319 0.90 0.65 12.12
N ALA A 320 1.81 1.45 12.67
CA ALA A 320 1.70 2.03 14.02
C ALA A 320 1.17 3.48 14.02
N GLY A 321 1.29 4.18 12.87
CA GLY A 321 0.98 5.60 12.77
C GLY A 321 1.92 6.46 13.61
N LEU A 322 1.42 7.56 14.15
CA LEU A 322 2.13 8.35 15.15
C LEU A 322 2.21 7.52 16.44
N PHE A 323 3.41 7.09 16.82
CA PHE A 323 3.65 6.25 17.98
C PHE A 323 4.52 6.99 18.98
N ASP A 324 3.92 7.34 20.13
CA ASP A 324 4.64 7.86 21.27
C ASP A 324 5.01 6.70 22.19
N ILE A 325 6.27 6.62 22.57
CA ILE A 325 6.74 5.58 23.50
C ILE A 325 6.09 5.82 24.85
N PRO A 326 5.39 4.81 25.42
CA PRO A 326 4.68 4.96 26.68
C PRO A 326 5.64 5.31 27.82
N THR A 327 5.15 6.10 28.75
CA THR A 327 5.85 6.36 30.03
C THR A 327 5.95 5.06 30.87
N GLU A 328 6.86 5.02 31.81
CA GLU A 328 7.08 3.85 32.69
C GLU A 328 5.77 3.40 33.37
N GLN A 329 4.96 4.35 33.87
CA GLN A 329 3.67 4.04 34.51
C GLN A 329 2.69 3.40 33.49
N GLN A 330 2.61 3.96 32.28
CA GLN A 330 1.76 3.39 31.21
C GLN A 330 2.22 2.00 30.79
N LEU A 331 3.53 1.72 30.84
CA LEU A 331 4.09 0.39 30.56
C LEU A 331 3.70 -0.63 31.63
N ILE A 332 3.74 -0.26 32.90
CA ILE A 332 3.32 -1.12 34.01
C ILE A 332 1.85 -1.48 33.83
N ASP A 333 0.97 -0.49 33.66
CA ASP A 333 -0.47 -0.68 33.43
C ASP A 333 -0.76 -1.56 32.21
N THR A 334 -0.04 -1.32 31.13
CA THR A 334 -0.19 -2.10 29.89
C THR A 334 0.24 -3.55 30.08
N THR A 335 1.35 -3.78 30.80
CA THR A 335 1.86 -5.12 31.07
C THR A 335 0.91 -5.93 31.97
N GLU A 336 0.28 -5.30 32.94
CA GLU A 336 -0.75 -5.92 33.76
C GLU A 336 -1.99 -6.31 32.96
N ARG A 337 -2.48 -5.42 32.10
CA ARG A 337 -3.60 -5.72 31.18
C ARG A 337 -3.29 -6.87 30.22
N VAL A 338 -2.05 -6.94 29.69
CA VAL A 338 -1.60 -8.07 28.85
C VAL A 338 -1.62 -9.38 29.62
N LYS A 339 -1.19 -9.39 30.91
CA LYS A 339 -1.23 -10.56 31.75
C LYS A 339 -2.67 -11.02 32.04
N GLN A 340 -3.58 -10.08 32.35
CA GLN A 340 -4.99 -10.37 32.58
C GLN A 340 -5.67 -10.97 31.35
N LYS A 341 -5.50 -10.38 30.18
CA LYS A 341 -6.05 -10.93 28.91
C LYS A 341 -5.48 -12.30 28.52
N LYS A 342 -4.24 -12.61 28.92
CA LYS A 342 -3.68 -13.97 28.73
C LYS A 342 -4.31 -14.98 29.69
N ALA A 343 -4.57 -14.61 30.94
CA ALA A 343 -5.23 -15.45 31.89
C ALA A 343 -6.68 -15.77 31.49
N GLU A 344 -7.45 -14.77 31.02
CA GLU A 344 -8.82 -14.95 30.54
C GLU A 344 -8.93 -15.85 29.28
N LYS A 345 -7.89 -15.91 28.46
CA LYS A 345 -7.86 -16.80 27.28
C LYS A 345 -7.43 -18.24 27.60
N SER A 346 -6.89 -18.47 28.79
CA SER A 346 -6.41 -19.78 29.24
C SER A 346 -7.40 -20.46 30.22
N ALA A 347 -8.44 -19.74 30.65
CA ALA A 347 -9.58 -20.23 31.42
C ALA A 347 -10.77 -20.51 30.49
#